data_395efa0690ab4af0022faae0742c2b8e
#
_entry.id   395efa0690ab4af0022faae0742c2b8e
#
_cell.length_a   1.000
_cell.length_b   1.000
_cell.length_c   1.000
_cell.angle_alpha   90.00
_cell.angle_beta   90.00
_cell.angle_gamma   90.00
#
_symmetry.space_group_name_H-M   'P 1'
#
loop_
_entity.id
_entity.type
_entity.pdbx_description
1 polymer ?
#
loop_
_entity_poly.entity_id
_entity_poly.type
_entity_poly.pdbx_seq_one_letter_code
_entity_poly.pdbx_strand_id
1 'polypeptide(L)'
;DLRMSRGLGDVYKRQVQKYGGTSVKDAERVMNVARRITDAYKAGNNVVVAVSAQGDTTDDLIEKAKEINPNASKREMDMLLSTGEQISISLLAMAIEKIGCPVISLTGWQAGVKTDAKYGAARISTIDTERLQAELDKKNIVIVAGFQGINKYDDITTLGRGGSDTSAVALAAALHADVCEIYTDVDGVYTADPRFVKNAYKLDDLSLIHISEPTRHAQI
;
A
#
# COMPACT_ATOMS: atom_id res chain seq x y z
N ASP A 1 21.05 9.02 45.78
CA ASP A 1 21.21 9.17 44.34
C ASP A 1 20.67 7.92 43.62
N LEU A 2 19.34 7.87 43.50
CA LEU A 2 18.66 6.82 42.73
C LEU A 2 18.59 7.28 41.28
N ARG A 3 19.66 7.09 40.53
CA ARG A 3 19.60 7.07 39.08
C ARG A 3 18.93 5.77 38.65
N MET A 4 17.60 5.81 38.53
CA MET A 4 16.88 4.80 37.79
C MET A 4 17.43 4.81 36.37
N SER A 5 18.19 3.81 36.00
CA SER A 5 18.48 3.39 34.65
C SER A 5 17.11 3.21 33.95
N ARG A 6 16.69 4.19 33.16
CA ARG A 6 15.67 3.96 32.14
C ARG A 6 16.31 2.99 31.19
N GLY A 7 15.92 1.73 31.29
CA GLY A 7 16.21 0.76 30.27
C GLY A 7 15.83 1.37 28.92
N LEU A 8 16.73 1.31 27.97
CA LEU A 8 16.43 1.51 26.56
C LEU A 8 15.39 0.43 26.23
N GLY A 9 14.10 0.77 26.44
CA GLY A 9 13.02 -0.02 25.89
C GLY A 9 13.25 -0.02 24.39
N ASP A 10 13.27 -1.21 23.80
CA ASP A 10 13.34 -1.38 22.36
C ASP A 10 12.30 -0.47 21.74
N VAL A 11 12.75 0.62 21.09
CA VAL A 11 11.87 1.54 20.39
C VAL A 11 11.47 0.80 19.12
N TYR A 12 10.36 0.08 19.19
CA TYR A 12 9.73 -0.54 18.03
C TYR A 12 9.45 0.56 17.01
N LYS A 13 10.18 0.56 15.90
CA LYS A 13 9.92 1.48 14.80
C LYS A 13 8.65 1.04 14.08
N ARG A 14 7.78 2.01 13.82
CA ARG A 14 6.60 1.78 12.97
C ARG A 14 7.04 1.95 11.52
N GLN A 15 6.91 0.89 10.76
CA GLN A 15 7.34 0.84 9.37
C GLN A 15 6.16 0.56 8.46
N VAL A 16 5.98 1.38 7.43
CA VAL A 16 5.06 1.10 6.34
C VAL A 16 5.87 0.68 5.12
N GLN A 17 5.50 -0.45 4.53
CA GLN A 17 6.13 -0.98 3.32
C GLN A 17 5.10 -1.05 2.18
N LYS A 18 5.51 -0.70 0.96
CA LYS A 18 4.65 -0.88 -0.22
C LYS A 18 5.29 -1.82 -1.21
N TYR A 19 4.52 -2.76 -1.72
CA TYR A 19 4.92 -3.68 -2.77
C TYR A 19 4.03 -3.55 -4.00
N GLY A 20 4.66 -3.37 -5.18
CA GLY A 20 3.98 -3.30 -6.47
C GLY A 20 3.53 -4.67 -6.97
N GLY A 21 2.69 -4.67 -8.02
CA GLY A 21 2.13 -5.89 -8.61
C GLY A 21 3.19 -6.87 -9.11
N THR A 22 4.28 -6.37 -9.69
CA THR A 22 5.42 -7.18 -10.14
C THR A 22 6.12 -7.91 -9.00
N SER A 23 6.14 -7.32 -7.80
CA SER A 23 6.74 -7.90 -6.60
C SER A 23 5.95 -9.08 -6.03
N VAL A 24 4.68 -9.21 -6.36
CA VAL A 24 3.77 -10.25 -5.87
C VAL A 24 3.14 -11.07 -7.00
N LYS A 25 3.71 -11.03 -8.21
CA LYS A 25 3.16 -11.60 -9.44
C LYS A 25 2.93 -13.11 -9.37
N ASP A 26 3.78 -13.83 -8.66
CA ASP A 26 3.76 -15.30 -8.58
C ASP A 26 4.11 -15.78 -7.17
N ALA A 27 3.95 -17.08 -6.93
CA ALA A 27 4.16 -17.68 -5.61
C ALA A 27 5.59 -17.50 -5.07
N GLU A 28 6.60 -17.54 -5.92
CA GLU A 28 7.99 -17.35 -5.52
C GLU A 28 8.22 -15.92 -5.02
N ARG A 29 7.73 -14.94 -5.77
CA ARG A 29 7.82 -13.52 -5.42
C ARG A 29 7.03 -13.20 -4.17
N VAL A 30 5.82 -13.74 -4.02
CA VAL A 30 5.02 -13.61 -2.79
C VAL A 30 5.80 -14.14 -1.59
N MET A 31 6.45 -15.31 -1.71
CA MET A 31 7.29 -15.85 -0.63
C MET A 31 8.53 -15.00 -0.34
N ASN A 32 9.14 -14.38 -1.36
CA ASN A 32 10.26 -13.47 -1.18
C ASN A 32 9.85 -12.19 -0.44
N VAL A 33 8.70 -11.62 -0.79
CA VAL A 33 8.11 -10.48 -0.08
C VAL A 33 7.76 -10.85 1.35
N ALA A 34 7.12 -12.01 1.56
CA ALA A 34 6.78 -12.50 2.90
C ALA A 34 8.02 -12.64 3.80
N ARG A 35 9.14 -13.17 3.28
CA ARG A 35 10.40 -13.25 4.05
C ARG A 35 10.91 -11.86 4.45
N ARG A 36 10.95 -10.90 3.52
CA ARG A 36 11.39 -9.52 3.80
C ARG A 36 10.54 -8.85 4.87
N ILE A 37 9.22 -9.00 4.80
CA ILE A 37 8.29 -8.47 5.81
C ILE A 37 8.54 -9.11 7.17
N THR A 38 8.69 -10.44 7.21
CA THR A 38 8.91 -11.17 8.46
C THR A 38 10.27 -10.89 9.06
N ASP A 39 11.31 -10.62 8.26
CA ASP A 39 12.61 -10.20 8.74
C ASP A 39 12.53 -8.82 9.42
N ALA A 40 11.84 -7.86 8.82
CA ALA A 40 11.58 -6.55 9.43
C ALA A 40 10.80 -6.69 10.75
N TYR A 41 9.76 -7.54 10.77
CA TYR A 41 8.98 -7.82 11.98
C TYR A 41 9.84 -8.46 13.08
N LYS A 42 10.65 -9.48 12.75
CA LYS A 42 11.54 -10.17 13.69
C LYS A 42 12.67 -9.26 14.23
N ALA A 43 13.02 -8.21 13.47
CA ALA A 43 13.92 -7.16 13.94
C ALA A 43 13.27 -6.21 14.97
N GLY A 44 12.02 -6.46 15.38
CA GLY A 44 11.31 -5.69 16.40
C GLY A 44 10.46 -4.54 15.86
N ASN A 45 10.17 -4.47 14.56
CA ASN A 45 9.34 -3.39 14.01
C ASN A 45 7.84 -3.74 14.04
N ASN A 46 7.00 -2.73 14.20
CA ASN A 46 5.57 -2.81 13.88
C ASN A 46 5.42 -2.57 12.38
N VAL A 47 5.00 -3.59 11.63
CA VAL A 47 5.00 -3.56 10.16
C VAL A 47 3.58 -3.48 9.61
N VAL A 48 3.34 -2.47 8.78
CA VAL A 48 2.14 -2.31 7.97
C VAL A 48 2.56 -2.37 6.50
N VAL A 49 1.81 -3.10 5.68
CA VAL A 49 2.16 -3.33 4.28
C VAL A 49 1.01 -2.94 3.38
N ALA A 50 1.25 -2.07 2.40
CA ALA A 50 0.31 -1.79 1.32
C ALA A 50 0.70 -2.58 0.06
N VAL A 51 -0.24 -3.28 -0.54
CA VAL A 51 0.02 -4.17 -1.69
C VAL A 51 -0.87 -3.81 -2.87
N SER A 52 -0.29 -3.83 -4.08
CA SER A 52 -1.03 -3.72 -5.34
C SER A 52 -1.57 -5.07 -5.80
N ALA A 53 -2.51 -5.06 -6.75
CA ALA A 53 -2.94 -6.26 -7.46
C ALA A 53 -1.74 -6.97 -8.12
N GLN A 54 -1.80 -8.30 -8.25
CA GLN A 54 -0.71 -9.12 -8.81
C GLN A 54 -0.53 -8.88 -10.30
N GLY A 55 0.70 -8.60 -10.73
CA GLY A 55 1.06 -8.51 -12.16
C GLY A 55 0.10 -7.65 -12.96
N ASP A 56 -0.51 -8.24 -13.96
CA ASP A 56 -1.42 -7.58 -14.92
C ASP A 56 -2.91 -7.74 -14.54
N THR A 57 -3.23 -8.26 -13.32
CA THR A 57 -4.61 -8.56 -12.87
C THR A 57 -5.58 -7.39 -13.07
N THR A 58 -5.15 -6.15 -12.83
CA THR A 58 -6.00 -4.97 -13.02
C THR A 58 -6.41 -4.80 -14.48
N ASP A 59 -5.47 -4.98 -15.41
CA ASP A 59 -5.72 -4.88 -16.85
C ASP A 59 -6.62 -6.03 -17.32
N ASP A 60 -6.39 -7.27 -16.85
CA ASP A 60 -7.25 -8.44 -17.13
C ASP A 60 -8.69 -8.20 -16.66
N LEU A 61 -8.89 -7.59 -15.49
CA LEU A 61 -10.22 -7.27 -14.97
C LEU A 61 -10.91 -6.19 -15.82
N ILE A 62 -10.16 -5.18 -16.28
CA ILE A 62 -10.67 -4.15 -17.18
C ILE A 62 -11.10 -4.77 -18.52
N GLU A 63 -10.31 -5.67 -19.08
CA GLU A 63 -10.65 -6.36 -20.34
C GLU A 63 -11.93 -7.19 -20.19
N LYS A 64 -12.02 -8.03 -19.15
CA LYS A 64 -13.23 -8.80 -18.85
C LYS A 64 -14.47 -7.93 -18.69
N ALA A 65 -14.34 -6.79 -18.03
CA ALA A 65 -15.46 -5.85 -17.90
C ALA A 65 -15.89 -5.31 -19.26
N LYS A 66 -14.95 -4.95 -20.13
CA LYS A 66 -15.22 -4.43 -21.47
C LYS A 66 -15.90 -5.46 -22.39
N GLU A 67 -15.55 -6.74 -22.27
CA GLU A 67 -16.18 -7.82 -23.01
C GLU A 67 -17.68 -7.93 -22.67
N ILE A 68 -18.05 -7.68 -21.42
CA ILE A 68 -19.44 -7.75 -20.95
C ILE A 68 -20.18 -6.44 -21.23
N ASN A 69 -19.59 -5.32 -20.83
CA ASN A 69 -20.18 -3.99 -21.00
C ASN A 69 -19.08 -2.92 -21.11
N PRO A 70 -18.76 -2.47 -22.33
CA PRO A 70 -17.74 -1.43 -22.54
C PRO A 70 -18.10 -0.07 -21.90
N ASN A 71 -19.38 0.12 -21.55
CA ASN A 71 -19.89 1.32 -20.90
C ASN A 71 -20.28 1.08 -19.43
N ALA A 72 -19.63 0.13 -18.75
CA ALA A 72 -19.88 -0.13 -17.35
C ALA A 72 -19.70 1.15 -16.51
N SER A 73 -20.54 1.34 -15.51
CA SER A 73 -20.42 2.49 -14.62
C SER A 73 -19.11 2.43 -13.84
N LYS A 74 -18.54 3.59 -13.53
CA LYS A 74 -17.31 3.67 -12.73
C LYS A 74 -17.47 3.04 -11.35
N ARG A 75 -18.68 3.09 -10.78
CA ARG A 75 -18.99 2.46 -9.49
C ARG A 75 -18.79 0.94 -9.56
N GLU A 76 -19.31 0.28 -10.61
CA GLU A 76 -19.16 -1.16 -10.79
C GLU A 76 -17.73 -1.54 -11.19
N MET A 77 -17.03 -0.67 -11.91
CA MET A 77 -15.61 -0.85 -12.18
C MET A 77 -14.78 -0.79 -10.89
N ASP A 78 -15.04 0.13 -9.99
CA ASP A 78 -14.35 0.22 -8.70
C ASP A 78 -14.59 -1.03 -7.85
N MET A 79 -15.82 -1.54 -7.82
CA MET A 79 -16.16 -2.80 -7.15
C MET A 79 -15.33 -3.96 -7.72
N LEU A 80 -15.26 -4.09 -9.05
CA LEU A 80 -14.52 -5.15 -9.72
C LEU A 80 -13.01 -5.01 -9.47
N LEU A 81 -12.44 -3.84 -9.71
CA LEU A 81 -10.99 -3.63 -9.64
C LEU A 81 -10.46 -3.82 -8.22
N SER A 82 -11.24 -3.49 -7.19
CA SER A 82 -10.84 -3.68 -5.79
C SER A 82 -10.56 -5.14 -5.42
N THR A 83 -11.04 -6.10 -6.19
CA THR A 83 -10.83 -7.54 -5.94
C THR A 83 -9.39 -7.96 -6.20
N GLY A 84 -8.67 -7.27 -7.09
CA GLY A 84 -7.28 -7.59 -7.42
C GLY A 84 -6.35 -7.50 -6.22
N GLU A 85 -6.43 -6.42 -5.45
CA GLU A 85 -5.65 -6.26 -4.24
C GLU A 85 -6.08 -7.22 -3.14
N GLN A 86 -7.36 -7.60 -3.08
CA GLN A 86 -7.87 -8.56 -2.10
C GLN A 86 -7.23 -9.95 -2.31
N ILE A 87 -7.02 -10.36 -3.56
CA ILE A 87 -6.28 -11.59 -3.89
C ILE A 87 -4.84 -11.47 -3.36
N SER A 88 -4.17 -10.37 -3.66
CA SER A 88 -2.77 -10.14 -3.28
C SER A 88 -2.56 -10.19 -1.76
N ILE A 89 -3.39 -9.47 -0.99
CA ILE A 89 -3.25 -9.43 0.47
C ILE A 89 -3.52 -10.78 1.12
N SER A 90 -4.48 -11.55 0.57
CA SER A 90 -4.83 -12.87 1.09
C SER A 90 -3.69 -13.87 0.87
N LEU A 91 -3.13 -13.93 -0.34
CA LEU A 91 -2.01 -14.82 -0.66
C LEU A 91 -0.75 -14.45 0.13
N LEU A 92 -0.48 -13.15 0.30
CA LEU A 92 0.66 -12.70 1.07
C LEU A 92 0.49 -13.01 2.57
N ALA A 93 -0.72 -12.87 3.12
CA ALA A 93 -1.02 -13.26 4.49
C ALA A 93 -0.77 -14.76 4.71
N MET A 94 -1.28 -15.62 3.82
CA MET A 94 -1.04 -17.08 3.87
C MET A 94 0.47 -17.41 3.80
N ALA A 95 1.24 -16.66 3.02
CA ALA A 95 2.69 -16.86 2.94
C ALA A 95 3.40 -16.48 4.24
N ILE A 96 2.96 -15.41 4.91
CA ILE A 96 3.51 -14.98 6.22
C ILE A 96 3.11 -15.97 7.32
N GLU A 97 1.87 -16.45 7.33
CA GLU A 97 1.43 -17.52 8.23
C GLU A 97 2.27 -18.78 8.09
N LYS A 98 2.58 -19.18 6.84
CA LYS A 98 3.47 -20.32 6.56
C LYS A 98 4.87 -20.13 7.15
N ILE A 99 5.36 -18.90 7.27
CA ILE A 99 6.65 -18.58 7.93
C ILE A 99 6.53 -18.61 9.47
N GLY A 100 5.30 -18.61 10.01
CA GLY A 100 5.03 -18.67 11.43
C GLY A 100 4.98 -17.30 12.13
N CYS A 101 4.67 -16.23 11.40
CA CYS A 101 4.46 -14.91 11.98
C CYS A 101 2.97 -14.54 12.04
N PRO A 102 2.53 -13.83 13.09
CA PRO A 102 1.15 -13.38 13.21
C PRO A 102 0.87 -12.29 12.16
N VAL A 103 -0.25 -12.40 11.47
CA VAL A 103 -0.59 -11.51 10.36
C VAL A 103 -2.08 -11.35 10.23
N ILE A 104 -2.52 -10.21 9.73
CA ILE A 104 -3.89 -9.95 9.31
C ILE A 104 -3.90 -9.19 7.99
N SER A 105 -4.77 -9.60 7.08
CA SER A 105 -5.06 -8.88 5.84
C SER A 105 -6.33 -8.06 6.00
N LEU A 106 -6.29 -6.80 5.57
CA LEU A 106 -7.40 -5.86 5.63
C LEU A 106 -7.62 -5.23 4.26
N THR A 107 -8.87 -5.14 3.84
CA THR A 107 -9.25 -4.29 2.71
C THR A 107 -9.05 -2.81 3.06
N GLY A 108 -9.06 -1.92 2.05
CA GLY A 108 -8.91 -0.49 2.30
C GLY A 108 -9.93 0.05 3.30
N TRP A 109 -11.20 -0.35 3.20
CA TRP A 109 -12.23 0.10 4.15
C TRP A 109 -12.10 -0.52 5.54
N GLN A 110 -11.67 -1.79 5.66
CA GLN A 110 -11.38 -2.40 6.97
C GLN A 110 -10.19 -1.73 7.66
N ALA A 111 -9.26 -1.19 6.88
CA ALA A 111 -8.14 -0.38 7.36
C ALA A 111 -8.54 1.09 7.62
N GLY A 112 -9.82 1.43 7.48
CA GLY A 112 -10.34 2.76 7.77
C GLY A 112 -10.07 3.83 6.70
N VAL A 113 -9.70 3.44 5.48
CA VAL A 113 -9.44 4.36 4.37
C VAL A 113 -10.75 4.92 3.85
N LYS A 114 -11.03 6.20 4.14
CA LYS A 114 -12.22 6.93 3.66
C LYS A 114 -11.84 7.85 2.51
N THR A 115 -12.71 7.92 1.52
CA THR A 115 -12.49 8.69 0.29
C THR A 115 -13.61 9.67 0.01
N ASP A 116 -13.40 10.56 -0.97
CA ASP A 116 -14.48 11.30 -1.60
C ASP A 116 -15.36 10.36 -2.47
N ALA A 117 -16.45 10.88 -3.00
CA ALA A 117 -17.42 10.10 -3.78
C ALA A 117 -17.09 10.04 -5.29
N LYS A 118 -15.85 10.24 -5.68
CA LYS A 118 -15.43 10.23 -7.08
C LYS A 118 -14.95 8.84 -7.49
N TYR A 119 -15.80 8.08 -8.17
CA TYR A 119 -15.45 6.76 -8.67
C TYR A 119 -14.34 6.78 -9.74
N GLY A 120 -13.44 5.79 -9.72
CA GLY A 120 -12.33 5.59 -10.65
C GLY A 120 -11.12 6.49 -10.44
N ALA A 121 -11.23 7.50 -9.57
CA ALA A 121 -10.16 8.43 -9.25
C ALA A 121 -10.45 9.15 -7.92
N ALA A 122 -10.83 8.39 -6.90
CA ALA A 122 -11.13 8.90 -5.58
C ALA A 122 -9.89 9.46 -4.90
N ARG A 123 -10.11 10.40 -3.98
CA ARG A 123 -9.06 10.94 -3.11
C ARG A 123 -9.30 10.49 -1.69
N ILE A 124 -8.25 10.10 -1.00
CA ILE A 124 -8.31 9.82 0.43
C ILE A 124 -8.68 11.11 1.18
N SER A 125 -9.75 11.06 1.94
CA SER A 125 -10.19 12.16 2.79
C SER A 125 -9.65 12.04 4.20
N THR A 126 -9.75 10.86 4.78
CA THR A 126 -9.23 10.53 6.12
C THR A 126 -8.89 9.06 6.20
N ILE A 127 -8.07 8.68 7.17
CA ILE A 127 -7.83 7.30 7.57
C ILE A 127 -8.16 7.17 9.05
N ASP A 128 -9.13 6.33 9.38
CA ASP A 128 -9.41 5.93 10.75
C ASP A 128 -8.44 4.82 11.14
N THR A 129 -7.51 5.12 12.02
CA THR A 129 -6.43 4.20 12.38
C THR A 129 -6.75 3.25 13.53
N GLU A 130 -7.95 3.32 14.11
CA GLU A 130 -8.31 2.53 15.29
C GLU A 130 -8.10 1.03 15.07
N ARG A 131 -8.61 0.49 13.95
CA ARG A 131 -8.45 -0.93 13.63
C ARG A 131 -6.99 -1.29 13.39
N LEU A 132 -6.24 -0.47 12.66
CA LEU A 132 -4.81 -0.70 12.39
C LEU A 132 -4.02 -0.74 13.69
N GLN A 133 -4.25 0.23 14.58
CA GLN A 133 -3.57 0.29 15.87
C GLN A 133 -3.92 -0.91 16.75
N ALA A 134 -5.19 -1.30 16.81
CA ALA A 134 -5.62 -2.47 17.57
C ALA A 134 -4.94 -3.77 17.10
N GLU A 135 -4.70 -3.93 15.80
CA GLU A 135 -3.99 -5.11 15.28
C GLU A 135 -2.48 -5.04 15.52
N LEU A 136 -1.88 -3.87 15.43
CA LEU A 136 -0.46 -3.67 15.78
C LEU A 136 -0.19 -3.92 17.28
N ASP A 137 -1.12 -3.54 18.15
CA ASP A 137 -1.02 -3.79 19.60
C ASP A 137 -1.07 -5.29 19.94
N LYS A 138 -1.79 -6.08 19.14
CA LYS A 138 -1.78 -7.55 19.18
C LYS A 138 -0.51 -8.16 18.58
N LYS A 139 0.42 -7.32 18.10
CA LYS A 139 1.64 -7.74 17.41
C LYS A 139 1.40 -8.45 16.09
N ASN A 140 0.30 -8.15 15.42
CA ASN A 140 0.09 -8.63 14.06
C ASN A 140 0.88 -7.79 13.05
N ILE A 141 1.43 -8.43 12.02
CA ILE A 141 1.78 -7.79 10.76
C ILE A 141 0.47 -7.43 10.07
N VAL A 142 0.29 -6.19 9.66
CA VAL A 142 -0.96 -5.73 9.04
C VAL A 142 -0.74 -5.54 7.54
N ILE A 143 -1.47 -6.28 6.71
CA ILE A 143 -1.43 -6.14 5.26
C ILE A 143 -2.70 -5.43 4.80
N VAL A 144 -2.56 -4.35 4.06
CA VAL A 144 -3.67 -3.52 3.57
C VAL A 144 -3.73 -3.58 2.05
N ALA A 145 -4.91 -3.82 1.51
CA ALA A 145 -5.17 -3.66 0.10
C ALA A 145 -4.99 -2.18 -0.28
N GLY A 146 -3.98 -1.91 -1.10
CA GLY A 146 -3.76 -0.58 -1.65
C GLY A 146 -4.84 -0.17 -2.64
N PHE A 147 -4.73 1.03 -3.21
CA PHE A 147 -5.56 1.50 -4.32
C PHE A 147 -7.05 1.73 -4.01
N GLN A 148 -7.57 1.34 -2.87
CA GLN A 148 -8.99 1.30 -2.55
C GLN A 148 -9.35 1.93 -1.21
N GLY A 149 -10.58 2.39 -1.10
CA GLY A 149 -11.20 2.87 0.13
C GLY A 149 -12.73 2.82 0.03
N ILE A 150 -13.40 3.51 0.94
CA ILE A 150 -14.86 3.60 1.01
C ILE A 150 -15.30 5.06 1.06
N ASN A 151 -16.35 5.40 0.34
CA ASN A 151 -16.93 6.73 0.35
C ASN A 151 -18.05 6.87 1.41
N LYS A 152 -18.66 8.03 1.50
CA LYS A 152 -19.75 8.34 2.45
C LYS A 152 -21.05 7.56 2.23
N TYR A 153 -21.18 6.83 1.14
CA TYR A 153 -22.34 5.98 0.81
C TYR A 153 -22.04 4.50 1.08
N ASP A 154 -20.90 4.19 1.71
CA ASP A 154 -20.39 2.84 1.90
C ASP A 154 -20.08 2.10 0.58
N ASP A 155 -19.91 2.85 -0.51
CA ASP A 155 -19.44 2.28 -1.76
C ASP A 155 -17.92 2.21 -1.81
N ILE A 156 -17.41 1.11 -2.37
CA ILE A 156 -16.00 0.95 -2.67
C ILE A 156 -15.60 1.95 -3.76
N THR A 157 -14.46 2.57 -3.58
CA THR A 157 -13.85 3.48 -4.54
C THR A 157 -12.42 3.10 -4.80
N THR A 158 -11.94 3.33 -6.02
CA THR A 158 -10.53 3.16 -6.35
C THR A 158 -9.85 4.53 -6.52
N LEU A 159 -8.60 4.58 -6.07
CA LEU A 159 -7.72 5.73 -6.26
C LEU A 159 -7.19 5.71 -7.71
N GLY A 160 -6.84 6.83 -8.27
CA GLY A 160 -6.26 6.88 -9.62
C GLY A 160 -4.89 6.18 -9.73
N ARG A 161 -4.17 6.42 -10.84
CA ARG A 161 -2.81 5.88 -11.05
C ARG A 161 -1.90 6.18 -9.86
N GLY A 162 -1.05 5.20 -9.49
CA GLY A 162 -0.20 5.32 -8.31
C GLY A 162 -0.96 5.17 -6.98
N GLY A 163 -2.22 4.70 -7.02
CA GLY A 163 -3.09 4.63 -5.86
C GLY A 163 -2.54 3.79 -4.71
N SER A 164 -1.78 2.72 -4.98
CA SER A 164 -1.15 1.92 -3.92
C SER A 164 0.00 2.65 -3.24
N ASP A 165 0.77 3.46 -3.98
CA ASP A 165 1.81 4.32 -3.39
C ASP A 165 1.17 5.40 -2.53
N THR A 166 0.09 6.04 -3.05
CA THR A 166 -0.73 6.99 -2.30
C THR A 166 -1.29 6.37 -1.02
N SER A 167 -1.79 5.11 -1.09
CA SER A 167 -2.28 4.39 0.09
C SER A 167 -1.18 4.19 1.14
N ALA A 168 0.04 3.77 0.73
CA ALA A 168 1.15 3.56 1.65
C ALA A 168 1.58 4.85 2.34
N VAL A 169 1.72 5.93 1.58
CA VAL A 169 2.09 7.25 2.12
C VAL A 169 1.03 7.78 3.08
N ALA A 170 -0.26 7.65 2.72
CA ALA A 170 -1.36 8.08 3.57
C ALA A 170 -1.44 7.26 4.88
N LEU A 171 -1.24 5.93 4.80
CA LEU A 171 -1.15 5.05 5.96
C LEU A 171 0.04 5.44 6.87
N ALA A 172 1.20 5.71 6.27
CA ALA A 172 2.38 6.12 7.02
C ALA A 172 2.16 7.45 7.76
N ALA A 173 1.56 8.42 7.09
CA ALA A 173 1.23 9.70 7.69
C ALA A 173 0.19 9.56 8.82
N ALA A 174 -0.90 8.82 8.59
CA ALA A 174 -1.97 8.62 9.57
C ALA A 174 -1.49 7.85 10.81
N LEU A 175 -0.58 6.89 10.64
CA LEU A 175 0.00 6.10 11.71
C LEU A 175 1.22 6.75 12.37
N HIS A 176 1.67 7.91 11.90
CA HIS A 176 2.94 8.53 12.34
C HIS A 176 4.10 7.54 12.26
N ALA A 177 4.24 6.87 11.10
CA ALA A 177 5.28 5.88 10.89
C ALA A 177 6.67 6.53 10.86
N ASP A 178 7.67 5.84 11.40
CA ASP A 178 9.06 6.30 11.39
C ASP A 178 9.68 6.20 9.99
N VAL A 179 9.20 5.22 9.19
CA VAL A 179 9.70 4.94 7.84
C VAL A 179 8.55 4.49 6.94
N CYS A 180 8.56 5.00 5.70
CA CYS A 180 7.73 4.50 4.61
C CYS A 180 8.66 4.06 3.46
N GLU A 181 8.66 2.77 3.16
CA GLU A 181 9.49 2.18 2.10
C GLU A 181 8.62 1.77 0.92
N ILE A 182 8.97 2.26 -0.27
CA ILE A 182 8.30 1.88 -1.51
C ILE A 182 9.23 0.98 -2.31
N TYR A 183 8.90 -0.32 -2.35
CA TYR A 183 9.62 -1.31 -3.14
C TYR A 183 9.06 -1.36 -4.56
N THR A 184 9.93 -1.12 -5.52
CA THR A 184 9.60 -1.04 -6.94
C THR A 184 10.68 -1.75 -7.76
N ASP A 185 10.40 -2.01 -9.01
CA ASP A 185 11.32 -2.59 -10.00
C ASP A 185 12.22 -1.54 -10.69
N VAL A 186 12.07 -0.26 -10.30
CA VAL A 186 12.97 0.81 -10.72
C VAL A 186 13.92 1.19 -9.58
N ASP A 187 15.09 1.69 -9.91
CA ASP A 187 16.18 1.97 -8.98
C ASP A 187 16.02 3.27 -8.16
N GLY A 188 14.90 3.99 -8.36
CA GLY A 188 14.55 5.17 -7.57
C GLY A 188 13.62 6.13 -8.29
N VAL A 189 13.34 7.25 -7.63
CA VAL A 189 12.57 8.36 -8.19
C VAL A 189 13.54 9.35 -8.80
N TYR A 190 13.23 9.80 -10.00
CA TYR A 190 14.04 10.74 -10.77
C TYR A 190 13.29 12.07 -10.96
N THR A 191 14.01 13.14 -11.22
CA THR A 191 13.43 14.45 -11.56
C THR A 191 12.60 14.44 -12.84
N ALA A 192 12.86 13.48 -13.74
CA ALA A 192 12.11 13.18 -14.96
C ALA A 192 12.45 11.74 -15.38
N ASP A 193 11.74 11.18 -16.34
CA ASP A 193 12.05 9.85 -16.86
C ASP A 193 13.43 9.83 -17.54
N PRO A 194 14.44 9.13 -17.00
CA PRO A 194 15.80 9.12 -17.53
C PRO A 194 15.91 8.51 -18.95
N ARG A 195 14.88 7.77 -19.39
CA ARG A 195 14.84 7.23 -20.77
C ARG A 195 14.59 8.32 -21.80
N PHE A 196 13.94 9.41 -21.42
CA PHE A 196 13.60 10.53 -22.32
C PHE A 196 14.40 11.80 -22.02
N VAL A 197 14.79 12.01 -20.77
CA VAL A 197 15.48 13.23 -20.33
C VAL A 197 16.89 12.89 -19.87
N LYS A 198 17.89 13.24 -20.70
CA LYS A 198 19.32 12.90 -20.46
C LYS A 198 19.90 13.48 -19.16
N ASN A 199 19.35 14.59 -18.67
CA ASN A 199 19.81 15.26 -17.45
C ASN A 199 18.90 14.93 -16.23
N ALA A 200 18.06 13.90 -16.32
CA ALA A 200 17.32 13.42 -15.18
C ALA A 200 18.28 12.81 -14.14
N TYR A 201 18.17 13.23 -12.89
CA TYR A 201 18.96 12.68 -11.80
C TYR A 201 18.06 12.08 -10.73
N LYS A 202 18.57 11.06 -10.08
CA LYS A 202 17.91 10.38 -8.99
C LYS A 202 17.81 11.30 -7.78
N LEU A 203 16.65 11.30 -7.14
CA LEU A 203 16.41 12.06 -5.92
C LEU A 203 16.76 11.17 -4.72
N ASP A 204 17.65 11.65 -3.86
CA ASP A 204 18.09 10.93 -2.66
C ASP A 204 17.05 11.05 -1.54
N ASP A 205 16.39 12.19 -1.44
CA ASP A 205 15.36 12.47 -0.44
C ASP A 205 14.09 13.04 -1.10
N LEU A 206 12.93 12.53 -0.67
CA LEU A 206 11.62 13.02 -1.07
C LEU A 206 10.79 13.37 0.15
N SER A 207 10.26 14.58 0.19
CA SER A 207 9.22 14.91 1.16
C SER A 207 7.87 14.31 0.72
N LEU A 208 6.96 14.10 1.67
CA LEU A 208 5.61 13.57 1.41
C LEU A 208 4.83 14.41 0.37
N ILE A 209 5.10 15.72 0.29
CA ILE A 209 4.52 16.64 -0.70
C ILE A 209 4.96 16.26 -2.13
N HIS A 210 6.21 15.86 -2.32
CA HIS A 210 6.73 15.44 -3.62
C HIS A 210 6.18 14.08 -4.07
N ILE A 211 5.82 13.22 -3.13
CA ILE A 211 5.25 11.89 -3.42
C ILE A 211 3.76 12.00 -3.78
N SER A 212 3.04 12.93 -3.18
CA SER A 212 1.60 13.12 -3.42
C SER A 212 1.26 13.95 -4.67
N GLU A 213 2.22 14.65 -5.27
CA GLU A 213 2.02 15.47 -6.48
C GLU A 213 2.88 15.10 -7.70
N PRO A 214 3.19 13.83 -8.01
CA PRO A 214 4.01 13.50 -9.18
C PRO A 214 3.31 13.80 -10.52
N THR A 215 1.99 14.06 -10.50
CA THR A 215 1.19 14.29 -11.71
C THR A 215 1.15 15.74 -12.18
N ARG A 216 1.63 16.70 -11.39
CA ARG A 216 1.57 18.12 -11.75
C ARG A 216 2.66 18.54 -12.75
N HIS A 217 3.74 17.78 -12.86
CA HIS A 217 4.86 18.06 -13.79
C HIS A 217 4.92 17.17 -15.03
N ALA A 218 4.00 16.23 -15.19
CA ALA A 218 3.93 15.36 -16.37
C ALA A 218 2.96 15.87 -17.45
N GLN A 219 2.47 17.09 -17.34
CA GLN A 219 1.64 17.75 -18.34
C GLN A 219 2.32 19.04 -18.82
N ILE A 220 3.43 18.87 -19.52
CA ILE A 220 3.92 19.86 -20.52
C ILE A 220 4.41 19.08 -21.72
#